data_fa6b83f30d62dc48345a6652761962b8
#
_entry.id   fa6b83f30d62dc48345a6652761962b8
#
_cell.length_a   1.000
_cell.length_b   1.000
_cell.length_c   1.000
_cell.angle_alpha   90.00
_cell.angle_beta   90.00
_cell.angle_gamma   90.00
#
_symmetry.space_group_name_H-M   'P 1'
#
loop_
_entity.id
_entity.type
_entity.pdbx_description
1 polymer ?
#
loop_
_entity_poly.entity_id
_entity_poly.type
_entity_poly.pdbx_seq_one_letter_code
_entity_poly.pdbx_strand_id
1 'polypeptide(L)'
;MREGEPFGVHLDTPNSSNAYNVRNVNSDGTLNNNNAYNGNRGVRPLRWKMRSSRHKPKAEYHHQRKVYPAAAIHSGGKYRIADAGAFRVAECKGYIQRGFFMTDYEKIYNFENLYRAYRKARQGKRWKGAAAKFEVNLLEALNLLSYQLKTKKYTLSPYNTFEVFEPKRRVVMSNSYKDKVVQHSLCDNVLEPILTRSFIRDNYASQVGKGTHYGLDRLQEFMRRFYRKNGIDGWILKGDISKYFYSIRHDVLKTLIREKITDPDVLWLVDLIIDSTEGNVGIPIGNQTSQLFALLYLDGLDHFVKEKLGIKYYGRYMDDFFLIHHDKAYLQECRKQIEAFVQARGLSLNAKTNIFPLKHGVDFLGFHTYLTESGAVIRKVRRRSKNNMKRKLKKLAALHAAGRINAKTVEQSYQSWRGHAEKGNSYHLIRRTDHYYNSLMKPKEAAQCQKH
;
A
#
# COMPACT_ATOMS: atom_id res chain seq x y z
N MET A 1 -50.91 -22.65 26.93
CA MET A 1 -51.54 -21.32 27.04
C MET A 1 -50.43 -20.28 26.98
N ARG A 2 -50.54 -19.33 26.01
CA ARG A 2 -49.79 -18.07 25.81
C ARG A 2 -48.34 -18.25 25.42
N GLU A 3 -47.96 -18.23 24.13
CA GLU A 3 -47.81 -17.08 23.22
C GLU A 3 -46.84 -16.03 23.79
N GLY A 4 -45.64 -15.96 23.24
CA GLY A 4 -44.65 -14.94 23.42
C GLY A 4 -44.01 -14.61 22.06
N GLU A 5 -44.10 -13.38 21.65
CA GLU A 5 -43.76 -12.79 20.34
C GLU A 5 -42.31 -12.95 19.91
N PRO A 6 -42.02 -12.93 18.61
CA PRO A 6 -40.66 -13.01 18.11
C PRO A 6 -39.98 -11.62 18.14
N PHE A 7 -38.81 -11.55 18.76
CA PHE A 7 -37.91 -10.41 18.65
C PHE A 7 -37.51 -10.19 17.18
N GLY A 8 -37.94 -9.08 16.63
CA GLY A 8 -37.55 -8.60 15.32
C GLY A 8 -36.08 -8.19 15.34
N VAL A 9 -35.26 -8.98 14.70
CA VAL A 9 -33.86 -8.59 14.38
C VAL A 9 -33.97 -7.63 13.20
N HIS A 10 -33.79 -6.34 13.46
CA HIS A 10 -33.49 -5.34 12.43
C HIS A 10 -32.14 -5.71 11.82
N LEU A 11 -32.16 -6.39 10.69
CA LEU A 11 -31.02 -6.52 9.80
C LEU A 11 -30.77 -5.16 9.15
N ASP A 12 -29.87 -4.38 9.73
CA ASP A 12 -29.28 -3.25 9.06
C ASP A 12 -28.67 -3.73 7.75
N THR A 13 -29.26 -3.35 6.64
CA THR A 13 -28.78 -3.60 5.29
C THR A 13 -27.35 -3.06 5.19
N PRO A 14 -26.34 -3.86 4.82
CA PRO A 14 -24.98 -3.34 4.64
C PRO A 14 -25.00 -2.31 3.53
N ASN A 15 -24.65 -1.08 3.88
CA ASN A 15 -24.57 0.06 2.99
C ASN A 15 -23.69 -0.32 1.78
N SER A 16 -24.22 -0.18 0.56
CA SER A 16 -23.60 -0.59 -0.71
C SER A 16 -22.18 -0.05 -0.93
N SER A 17 -21.79 1.01 -0.20
CA SER A 17 -20.47 1.60 -0.19
C SER A 17 -19.38 0.73 0.46
N ASN A 18 -19.71 -0.21 1.34
CA ASN A 18 -18.71 -1.11 1.94
C ASN A 18 -18.15 -2.16 0.96
N ALA A 19 -18.88 -2.48 -0.10
CA ALA A 19 -18.40 -3.40 -1.13
C ALA A 19 -17.22 -2.85 -1.96
N TYR A 20 -17.02 -1.53 -1.98
CA TYR A 20 -15.97 -0.89 -2.79
C TYR A 20 -14.57 -0.94 -2.16
N ASN A 21 -14.48 -0.98 -0.83
CA ASN A 21 -13.18 -1.03 -0.16
C ASN A 21 -12.54 -2.42 -0.15
N VAL A 22 -13.30 -3.46 -0.44
CA VAL A 22 -12.80 -4.85 -0.45
C VAL A 22 -12.06 -5.18 -1.75
N ARG A 23 -12.13 -4.33 -2.77
CA ARG A 23 -11.60 -4.60 -4.12
C ARG A 23 -10.11 -4.39 -4.28
N ASN A 24 -9.51 -3.66 -3.38
CA ASN A 24 -8.09 -3.36 -3.44
C ASN A 24 -7.25 -4.24 -2.51
N VAL A 25 -7.83 -5.35 -2.07
CA VAL A 25 -7.08 -6.35 -1.31
C VAL A 25 -6.34 -7.25 -2.29
N ASN A 26 -5.04 -7.32 -2.17
CA ASN A 26 -4.18 -8.21 -2.94
C ASN A 26 -4.56 -9.69 -2.74
N SER A 27 -4.02 -10.58 -3.56
CA SER A 27 -4.24 -12.03 -3.45
C SER A 27 -3.87 -12.61 -2.07
N ASP A 28 -3.05 -11.90 -1.31
CA ASP A 28 -2.64 -12.20 0.06
C ASP A 28 -3.51 -11.53 1.15
N GLY A 29 -4.48 -10.68 0.73
CA GLY A 29 -5.39 -9.94 1.63
C GLY A 29 -4.86 -8.60 2.11
N THR A 30 -3.70 -8.15 1.64
CA THR A 30 -3.23 -6.81 1.92
C THR A 30 -4.00 -5.77 1.10
N LEU A 31 -4.24 -4.60 1.68
CA LEU A 31 -4.87 -3.49 0.97
C LEU A 31 -3.87 -2.88 -0.01
N ASN A 32 -4.19 -2.88 -1.31
CA ASN A 32 -3.36 -2.23 -2.31
C ASN A 32 -3.51 -0.70 -2.23
N ASN A 33 -2.61 -0.03 -1.53
CA ASN A 33 -2.60 1.43 -1.41
C ASN A 33 -2.27 2.16 -2.72
N ASN A 34 -1.77 1.45 -3.75
CA ASN A 34 -1.32 2.07 -5.00
C ASN A 34 -2.45 2.40 -6.00
N ASN A 35 -3.67 1.89 -5.80
CA ASN A 35 -4.78 2.18 -6.70
C ASN A 35 -5.48 3.52 -6.45
N ALA A 36 -5.08 4.28 -5.44
CA ALA A 36 -5.66 5.60 -5.14
C ALA A 36 -5.15 6.74 -6.07
N TYR A 37 -4.09 6.51 -6.85
CA TYR A 37 -3.44 7.55 -7.67
C TYR A 37 -3.84 7.59 -9.15
N ASN A 38 -4.60 6.63 -9.67
CA ASN A 38 -4.97 6.60 -11.08
C ASN A 38 -6.34 7.23 -11.39
N GLY A 39 -6.66 8.33 -10.75
CA GLY A 39 -7.85 9.17 -11.03
C GLY A 39 -7.56 10.35 -11.98
N ASN A 40 -6.51 10.33 -12.78
CA ASN A 40 -6.29 11.38 -13.78
C ASN A 40 -7.04 11.06 -15.06
N ARG A 41 -8.11 11.80 -15.28
CA ARG A 41 -8.80 11.93 -16.58
C ARG A 41 -7.81 12.51 -17.57
N GLY A 42 -7.58 11.79 -18.67
CA GLY A 42 -6.78 12.25 -19.79
C GLY A 42 -7.40 13.48 -20.44
N VAL A 43 -6.74 14.61 -20.30
CA VAL A 43 -6.90 15.76 -21.19
C VAL A 43 -5.84 15.59 -22.27
N ARG A 44 -6.28 15.47 -23.54
CA ARG A 44 -5.37 15.42 -24.70
C ARG A 44 -4.60 16.75 -24.77
N PRO A 45 -3.27 16.74 -24.93
CA PRO A 45 -2.55 17.97 -25.18
C PRO A 45 -2.78 18.43 -26.63
N LEU A 46 -3.33 19.61 -26.79
CA LEU A 46 -3.32 20.36 -28.04
C LEU A 46 -1.87 20.71 -28.40
N ARG A 47 -1.43 20.25 -29.58
CA ARG A 47 -0.13 20.63 -30.16
C ARG A 47 -0.19 22.08 -30.59
N TRP A 48 0.49 22.95 -29.88
CA TRP A 48 0.85 24.29 -30.40
C TRP A 48 2.25 24.24 -31.03
N LYS A 49 2.33 24.57 -32.34
CA LYS A 49 3.59 24.88 -32.98
C LYS A 49 4.05 26.26 -32.54
N MET A 50 5.14 26.34 -31.81
CA MET A 50 5.84 27.61 -31.55
C MET A 50 6.76 27.91 -32.74
N ARG A 51 6.48 29.01 -33.42
CA ARG A 51 7.45 29.73 -34.26
C ARG A 51 8.37 30.54 -33.36
N SER A 52 9.66 30.43 -33.59
CA SER A 52 10.70 31.21 -32.95
C SER A 52 10.59 32.69 -33.39
N SER A 53 10.55 33.61 -32.44
CA SER A 53 11.02 34.98 -32.62
C SER A 53 11.75 35.44 -31.36
N ARG A 54 12.98 35.84 -31.58
CA ARG A 54 13.87 36.45 -30.57
C ARG A 54 13.30 37.81 -30.18
N HIS A 55 13.15 38.07 -28.88
CA HIS A 55 13.47 39.36 -28.27
C HIS A 55 13.33 39.22 -26.74
N LYS A 56 14.41 39.55 -26.02
CA LYS A 56 14.41 39.76 -24.58
C LYS A 56 13.92 41.20 -24.27
N PRO A 57 13.21 41.39 -23.17
CA PRO A 57 13.59 42.48 -22.27
C PRO A 57 13.82 41.96 -20.83
N LYS A 58 14.79 42.58 -20.19
CA LYS A 58 15.09 42.52 -18.78
C LYS A 58 13.94 43.13 -17.98
N ALA A 59 13.45 42.43 -16.98
CA ALA A 59 12.59 42.99 -15.93
C ALA A 59 13.33 42.90 -14.60
N GLU A 60 13.63 44.07 -14.06
CA GLU A 60 14.13 44.26 -12.70
C GLU A 60 13.00 44.00 -11.71
N TYR A 61 13.20 43.08 -10.77
CA TYR A 61 12.31 42.90 -9.64
C TYR A 61 12.83 43.67 -8.43
N HIS A 62 12.15 44.75 -8.09
CA HIS A 62 12.30 45.45 -6.82
C HIS A 62 11.67 44.62 -5.69
N HIS A 63 12.49 44.08 -4.80
CA HIS A 63 12.07 43.48 -3.54
C HIS A 63 11.82 44.61 -2.52
N GLN A 64 10.57 44.96 -2.28
CA GLN A 64 10.18 45.75 -1.09
C GLN A 64 10.11 44.80 0.12
N ARG A 65 11.10 44.92 1.01
CA ARG A 65 11.05 44.33 2.37
C ARG A 65 10.11 45.19 3.23
N LYS A 66 8.99 44.60 3.66
CA LYS A 66 8.20 45.15 4.78
C LYS A 66 8.94 44.85 6.07
N VAL A 67 9.44 45.89 6.70
CA VAL A 67 10.00 45.90 8.07
C VAL A 67 8.83 46.07 9.02
N TYR A 68 8.62 45.14 9.96
CA TYR A 68 7.69 45.34 11.08
C TYR A 68 8.45 45.95 12.25
N PRO A 69 7.90 46.98 12.93
CA PRO A 69 8.58 47.60 14.06
C PRO A 69 8.53 46.67 15.29
N ALA A 70 9.66 46.58 15.98
CA ALA A 70 9.76 45.91 17.28
C ALA A 70 8.98 46.69 18.34
N ALA A 71 8.21 45.99 19.18
CA ALA A 71 7.50 46.53 20.31
C ALA A 71 8.49 47.03 21.36
N ALA A 72 8.41 48.34 21.71
CA ALA A 72 9.16 48.97 22.78
C ALA A 72 8.55 48.61 24.14
N ILE A 73 9.34 48.03 25.04
CA ILE A 73 9.02 47.91 26.46
C ILE A 73 9.63 49.13 27.17
N HIS A 74 8.76 49.91 27.77
CA HIS A 74 9.15 51.09 28.55
C HIS A 74 9.70 50.68 29.92
N SER A 75 10.95 50.98 30.21
CA SER A 75 11.46 51.24 31.56
C SER A 75 12.61 52.24 31.44
N GLY A 76 12.47 53.33 32.22
CA GLY A 76 13.32 54.53 32.09
C GLY A 76 14.78 54.26 32.40
N GLY A 77 15.64 54.74 31.51
CA GLY A 77 17.09 54.79 31.71
C GLY A 77 17.77 55.38 30.47
N LYS A 78 18.48 56.47 30.68
CA LYS A 78 19.20 57.25 29.67
C LYS A 78 20.23 56.34 28.94
N TYR A 79 20.10 56.19 27.62
CA TYR A 79 21.14 55.58 26.80
C TYR A 79 21.89 56.62 25.99
N ARG A 80 23.23 56.72 26.24
CA ARG A 80 24.17 57.37 25.34
C ARG A 80 24.41 56.43 24.14
N ILE A 81 24.30 56.99 22.96
CA ILE A 81 24.71 56.34 21.73
C ILE A 81 26.24 56.32 21.74
N ALA A 82 26.83 55.15 21.87
CA ALA A 82 28.25 54.91 21.64
C ALA A 82 28.42 54.27 20.24
N ASP A 83 29.44 54.72 19.56
CA ASP A 83 29.82 54.48 18.17
C ASP A 83 29.56 53.07 17.59
N ALA A 84 28.95 53.09 16.42
CA ALA A 84 28.85 51.97 15.52
C ALA A 84 30.24 51.66 14.91
N GLY A 85 30.98 50.83 15.57
CA GLY A 85 32.27 50.37 15.08
C GLY A 85 32.66 49.00 15.67
N ALA A 86 32.60 47.96 14.83
CA ALA A 86 33.16 46.65 15.09
C ALA A 86 32.40 45.73 16.06
N PHE A 87 31.15 45.39 15.79
CA PHE A 87 30.61 44.13 16.22
C PHE A 87 31.13 43.04 15.28
N ARG A 88 32.03 42.18 15.81
CA ARG A 88 32.68 41.11 15.08
C ARG A 88 31.63 40.11 14.56
N VAL A 89 31.71 39.87 13.26
CA VAL A 89 30.94 38.84 12.52
C VAL A 89 31.18 37.42 13.08
N ALA A 90 32.00 37.23 14.10
CA ALA A 90 32.35 35.97 14.69
C ALA A 90 31.28 35.35 15.59
N GLU A 91 30.40 36.13 16.23
CA GLU A 91 29.37 35.57 17.12
C GLU A 91 28.06 35.15 16.42
N CYS A 92 27.80 35.69 15.22
CA CYS A 92 26.64 35.23 14.43
C CYS A 92 26.86 33.87 13.72
N LYS A 93 28.11 33.41 13.56
CA LYS A 93 28.39 32.09 12.93
C LYS A 93 28.01 30.90 13.81
N GLY A 94 27.89 31.06 15.12
CA GLY A 94 27.47 30.02 16.05
C GLY A 94 25.96 29.79 16.11
N TYR A 95 25.13 30.78 15.74
CA TYR A 95 23.66 30.68 15.83
C TYR A 95 22.99 30.22 14.52
N ILE A 96 23.67 30.27 13.39
CA ILE A 96 23.10 29.89 12.08
C ILE A 96 23.25 28.40 11.78
N GLN A 97 23.98 27.62 12.58
CA GLN A 97 24.24 26.20 12.31
C GLN A 97 23.53 25.20 13.26
N ARG A 98 22.72 25.64 14.20
CA ARG A 98 21.72 24.74 14.79
C ARG A 98 20.41 24.90 14.04
N GLY A 99 20.39 24.44 12.80
CA GLY A 99 19.12 24.04 12.19
C GLY A 99 18.44 23.12 13.18
N PHE A 100 17.21 23.45 13.60
CA PHE A 100 16.39 22.57 14.44
C PHE A 100 16.14 21.28 13.66
N PHE A 101 17.08 20.33 13.70
CA PHE A 101 16.85 18.99 13.20
C PHE A 101 15.93 18.30 14.20
N MET A 102 14.65 18.18 13.83
CA MET A 102 13.71 17.39 14.59
C MET A 102 14.25 15.96 14.72
N THR A 103 14.20 15.39 15.93
CA THR A 103 14.47 13.98 16.14
C THR A 103 13.46 13.14 15.34
N ASP A 104 13.76 11.87 15.14
CA ASP A 104 12.84 10.99 14.41
C ASP A 104 11.50 10.88 15.14
N TYR A 105 11.51 10.88 16.48
CA TYR A 105 10.28 10.89 17.26
C TYR A 105 9.51 12.22 17.13
N GLU A 106 10.19 13.36 17.14
CA GLU A 106 9.56 14.68 16.95
C GLU A 106 8.83 14.79 15.61
N LYS A 107 9.37 14.19 14.56
CA LYS A 107 8.71 14.10 13.25
C LYS A 107 7.34 13.42 13.32
N ILE A 108 7.13 12.48 14.26
CA ILE A 108 5.88 11.73 14.38
C ILE A 108 4.77 12.61 14.96
N TYR A 109 5.06 13.37 16.02
CA TYR A 109 4.07 14.20 16.71
C TYR A 109 4.03 15.65 16.24
N ASN A 110 4.88 16.06 15.30
CA ASN A 110 4.81 17.36 14.66
C ASN A 110 3.41 17.58 14.07
N PHE A 111 2.80 18.72 14.37
CA PHE A 111 1.42 19.03 13.95
C PHE A 111 1.22 18.94 12.44
N GLU A 112 2.15 19.48 11.65
CA GLU A 112 2.05 19.47 10.18
C GLU A 112 2.11 18.05 9.64
N ASN A 113 2.97 17.21 10.20
CA ASN A 113 3.08 15.80 9.80
C ASN A 113 1.84 15.01 10.20
N LEU A 114 1.26 15.23 11.38
CA LEU A 114 -0.03 14.67 11.78
C LEU A 114 -1.17 15.13 10.85
N TYR A 115 -1.17 16.41 10.46
CA TYR A 115 -2.15 16.92 9.51
C TYR A 115 -2.00 16.28 8.12
N ARG A 116 -0.76 16.11 7.62
CA ARG A 116 -0.50 15.38 6.37
C ARG A 116 -0.95 13.92 6.47
N ALA A 117 -0.66 13.26 7.58
CA ALA A 117 -1.10 11.90 7.87
C ALA A 117 -2.63 11.78 7.91
N TYR A 118 -3.33 12.71 8.54
CA TYR A 118 -4.78 12.82 8.50
C TYR A 118 -5.30 12.93 7.06
N ARG A 119 -4.71 13.82 6.24
CA ARG A 119 -5.11 13.96 4.83
C ARG A 119 -4.95 12.66 4.04
N LYS A 120 -3.87 11.91 4.26
CA LYS A 120 -3.68 10.58 3.66
C LYS A 120 -4.71 9.58 4.16
N ALA A 121 -4.94 9.49 5.46
CA ALA A 121 -5.88 8.56 6.08
C ALA A 121 -7.32 8.75 5.56
N ARG A 122 -7.73 10.00 5.27
CA ARG A 122 -9.08 10.31 4.78
C ARG A 122 -9.26 10.14 3.27
N GLN A 123 -8.18 10.00 2.50
CA GLN A 123 -8.25 9.93 1.04
C GLN A 123 -9.18 8.78 0.57
N GLY A 124 -10.19 9.13 -0.22
CA GLY A 124 -11.23 8.19 -0.66
C GLY A 124 -12.16 7.64 0.43
N LYS A 125 -12.09 8.19 1.66
CA LYS A 125 -12.86 7.71 2.83
C LYS A 125 -13.57 8.84 3.58
N ARG A 126 -13.66 10.05 3.04
CA ARG A 126 -14.26 11.23 3.70
C ARG A 126 -15.71 11.01 4.10
N TRP A 127 -16.44 10.23 3.33
CA TRP A 127 -17.83 9.87 3.58
C TRP A 127 -18.04 8.88 4.75
N LYS A 128 -16.97 8.26 5.29
CA LYS A 128 -17.10 7.35 6.44
C LYS A 128 -17.29 8.13 7.73
N GLY A 129 -18.30 7.73 8.54
CA GLY A 129 -18.64 8.41 9.78
C GLY A 129 -17.49 8.64 10.75
N ALA A 130 -16.54 7.68 10.87
CA ALA A 130 -15.35 7.84 11.72
C ALA A 130 -14.42 8.95 11.22
N ALA A 131 -14.25 9.10 9.90
CA ALA A 131 -13.45 10.18 9.33
C ALA A 131 -14.16 11.52 9.50
N ALA A 132 -15.49 11.57 9.25
CA ALA A 132 -16.27 12.78 9.44
C ALA A 132 -16.30 13.24 10.91
N LYS A 133 -16.49 12.34 11.88
CA LYS A 133 -16.40 12.66 13.31
C LYS A 133 -15.06 13.25 13.71
N PHE A 134 -13.95 12.70 13.19
CA PHE A 134 -12.62 13.23 13.46
C PHE A 134 -12.41 14.61 12.81
N GLU A 135 -13.01 14.86 11.63
CA GLU A 135 -12.90 16.10 10.88
C GLU A 135 -13.65 17.29 11.56
N VAL A 136 -14.71 17.01 12.32
CA VAL A 136 -15.47 18.06 13.05
C VAL A 136 -14.58 18.84 14.04
N ASN A 137 -13.76 18.12 14.82
CA ASN A 137 -12.85 18.74 15.81
C ASN A 137 -11.39 18.52 15.42
N LEU A 138 -11.05 18.70 14.14
CA LEU A 138 -9.76 18.33 13.56
C LEU A 138 -8.56 18.93 14.29
N LEU A 139 -8.57 20.24 14.51
CA LEU A 139 -7.43 20.95 15.11
C LEU A 139 -7.20 20.52 16.55
N GLU A 140 -8.28 20.40 17.31
CA GLU A 140 -8.24 19.93 18.70
C GLU A 140 -7.75 18.48 18.78
N ALA A 141 -8.29 17.61 17.92
CA ALA A 141 -7.89 16.21 17.87
C ALA A 141 -6.41 16.03 17.50
N LEU A 142 -5.88 16.82 16.55
CA LEU A 142 -4.47 16.76 16.17
C LEU A 142 -3.56 17.32 17.27
N ASN A 143 -3.94 18.41 17.93
CA ASN A 143 -3.20 18.97 19.06
C ASN A 143 -3.18 18.00 20.24
N LEU A 144 -4.31 17.35 20.54
CA LEU A 144 -4.37 16.34 21.58
C LEU A 144 -3.46 15.13 21.26
N LEU A 145 -3.47 14.65 20.01
CA LEU A 145 -2.56 13.57 19.58
C LEU A 145 -1.10 13.99 19.70
N SER A 146 -0.74 15.19 19.25
CA SER A 146 0.61 15.73 19.40
C SER A 146 1.04 15.78 20.87
N TYR A 147 0.18 16.31 21.75
CA TYR A 147 0.43 16.36 23.18
C TYR A 147 0.58 14.96 23.81
N GLN A 148 -0.34 14.04 23.49
CA GLN A 148 -0.30 12.67 24.03
C GLN A 148 0.97 11.93 23.60
N LEU A 149 1.39 12.05 22.35
CA LEU A 149 2.64 11.46 21.87
C LEU A 149 3.85 12.11 22.55
N LYS A 150 3.93 13.44 22.58
CA LYS A 150 5.03 14.18 23.22
C LYS A 150 5.20 13.81 24.70
N THR A 151 4.10 13.62 25.43
CA THR A 151 4.11 13.29 26.86
C THR A 151 4.09 11.79 27.15
N LYS A 152 4.16 10.92 26.13
CA LYS A 152 4.07 9.44 26.25
C LYS A 152 2.75 8.95 26.87
N LYS A 153 1.71 9.75 26.84
CA LYS A 153 0.35 9.40 27.33
C LYS A 153 -0.54 8.83 26.22
N TYR A 154 -0.01 8.65 25.01
CA TYR A 154 -0.74 8.05 23.92
C TYR A 154 -1.00 6.57 24.18
N THR A 155 -2.24 6.15 23.96
CA THR A 155 -2.68 4.75 24.03
C THR A 155 -3.45 4.38 22.76
N LEU A 156 -3.27 3.16 22.28
CA LEU A 156 -4.03 2.62 21.17
C LEU A 156 -5.48 2.34 21.58
N SER A 157 -6.41 2.62 20.70
CA SER A 157 -7.81 2.21 20.87
C SER A 157 -7.96 0.71 20.56
N PRO A 158 -8.96 0.03 21.14
CA PRO A 158 -9.31 -1.33 20.75
C PRO A 158 -9.54 -1.45 19.24
N TYR A 159 -9.14 -2.59 18.68
CA TYR A 159 -9.37 -2.88 17.26
C TYR A 159 -10.86 -3.16 17.00
N ASN A 160 -11.36 -2.64 15.87
CA ASN A 160 -12.62 -3.09 15.31
C ASN A 160 -12.34 -4.28 14.38
N THR A 161 -12.71 -5.48 14.83
CA THR A 161 -12.44 -6.73 14.15
C THR A 161 -13.64 -7.14 13.29
N PHE A 162 -13.39 -7.47 12.02
CA PHE A 162 -14.41 -7.97 11.11
C PHE A 162 -13.83 -8.98 10.10
N GLU A 163 -14.71 -9.81 9.53
CA GLU A 163 -14.31 -10.80 8.55
C GLU A 163 -14.51 -10.31 7.12
N VAL A 164 -13.54 -10.66 6.27
CA VAL A 164 -13.60 -10.47 4.81
C VAL A 164 -13.57 -11.83 4.15
N PHE A 165 -14.47 -12.10 3.19
CA PHE A 165 -14.63 -13.42 2.57
C PHE A 165 -14.04 -13.55 1.16
N GLU A 166 -13.66 -12.43 0.52
CA GLU A 166 -13.09 -12.45 -0.83
C GLU A 166 -11.64 -11.94 -0.83
N PRO A 167 -10.70 -12.64 -1.48
CA PRO A 167 -10.81 -13.96 -2.16
C PRO A 167 -10.78 -15.17 -1.23
N LYS A 168 -10.46 -14.98 0.05
CA LYS A 168 -10.45 -15.97 1.13
C LYS A 168 -10.98 -15.31 2.40
N ARG A 169 -11.54 -16.13 3.32
CA ARG A 169 -11.91 -15.67 4.65
C ARG A 169 -10.67 -15.16 5.40
N ARG A 170 -10.73 -13.94 5.93
CA ARG A 170 -9.67 -13.31 6.72
C ARG A 170 -10.28 -12.46 7.80
N VAL A 171 -9.68 -12.49 8.96
CA VAL A 171 -9.99 -11.56 10.06
C VAL A 171 -9.16 -10.30 9.85
N VAL A 172 -9.83 -9.16 9.72
CA VAL A 172 -9.21 -7.84 9.57
C VAL A 172 -9.40 -7.08 10.87
N MET A 173 -8.32 -6.55 11.41
CA MET A 173 -8.30 -5.71 12.61
C MET A 173 -8.09 -4.25 12.19
N SER A 174 -9.14 -3.45 12.30
CA SER A 174 -9.10 -2.04 11.87
C SER A 174 -8.92 -1.13 13.07
N ASN A 175 -7.90 -0.29 13.02
CA ASN A 175 -7.64 0.75 14.02
C ASN A 175 -8.73 1.80 14.04
N SER A 176 -8.85 2.50 15.18
CA SER A 176 -9.59 3.75 15.26
C SER A 176 -9.03 4.79 14.29
N TYR A 177 -9.78 5.85 14.01
CA TYR A 177 -9.31 6.85 13.07
C TYR A 177 -8.11 7.65 13.59
N LYS A 178 -8.05 7.94 14.90
CA LYS A 178 -6.91 8.59 15.55
C LYS A 178 -5.63 7.76 15.39
N ASP A 179 -5.73 6.44 15.60
CA ASP A 179 -4.59 5.53 15.51
C ASP A 179 -4.09 5.38 14.07
N LYS A 180 -4.99 5.45 13.08
CA LYS A 180 -4.60 5.53 11.66
C LYS A 180 -3.77 6.77 11.37
N VAL A 181 -4.13 7.93 11.94
CA VAL A 181 -3.36 9.17 11.76
C VAL A 181 -1.96 9.02 12.36
N VAL A 182 -1.84 8.49 13.58
CA VAL A 182 -0.55 8.25 14.23
C VAL A 182 0.30 7.27 13.43
N GLN A 183 -0.28 6.13 12.99
CA GLN A 183 0.45 5.15 12.19
C GLN A 183 0.88 5.70 10.82
N HIS A 184 0.06 6.53 10.17
CA HIS A 184 0.48 7.23 8.94
C HIS A 184 1.64 8.17 9.21
N SER A 185 1.61 8.95 10.31
CA SER A 185 2.72 9.84 10.66
C SER A 185 4.01 9.07 10.95
N LEU A 186 3.93 8.00 11.75
CA LEU A 186 5.06 7.11 12.04
C LEU A 186 5.63 6.47 10.76
N CYS A 187 4.77 5.88 9.93
CA CYS A 187 5.21 5.21 8.70
C CYS A 187 5.86 6.19 7.72
N ASP A 188 5.18 7.31 7.42
CA ASP A 188 5.60 8.22 6.37
C ASP A 188 6.87 8.99 6.71
N ASN A 189 7.06 9.35 7.99
CA ASN A 189 8.16 10.23 8.41
C ASN A 189 9.36 9.47 8.99
N VAL A 190 9.17 8.23 9.45
CA VAL A 190 10.24 7.46 10.14
C VAL A 190 10.42 6.07 9.56
N LEU A 191 9.39 5.20 9.61
CA LEU A 191 9.60 3.79 9.27
C LEU A 191 9.92 3.59 7.79
N GLU A 192 9.14 4.19 6.87
CA GLU A 192 9.37 4.02 5.44
C GLU A 192 10.75 4.56 5.01
N PRO A 193 11.15 5.81 5.37
CA PRO A 193 12.46 6.33 5.02
C PRO A 193 13.65 5.52 5.58
N ILE A 194 13.52 4.88 6.74
CA ILE A 194 14.60 4.12 7.37
C ILE A 194 14.62 2.68 6.85
N LEU A 195 13.49 1.97 6.93
CA LEU A 195 13.44 0.53 6.67
C LEU A 195 13.63 0.19 5.19
N THR A 196 13.10 1.04 4.28
CA THR A 196 13.15 0.74 2.84
C THR A 196 14.55 0.88 2.24
N ARG A 197 15.51 1.48 2.95
CA ARG A 197 16.91 1.62 2.47
C ARG A 197 17.59 0.29 2.27
N SER A 198 17.29 -0.72 3.10
CA SER A 198 17.86 -2.05 2.97
C SER A 198 17.13 -2.93 1.96
N PHE A 199 15.89 -2.60 1.60
CA PHE A 199 15.07 -3.49 0.76
C PHE A 199 15.63 -3.60 -0.65
N ILE A 200 15.79 -4.83 -1.12
CA ILE A 200 16.23 -5.09 -2.48
C ILE A 200 15.26 -4.48 -3.52
N ARG A 201 15.79 -4.19 -4.71
CA ARG A 201 14.95 -3.67 -5.82
C ARG A 201 13.76 -4.58 -6.13
N ASP A 202 13.96 -5.89 -6.03
CA ASP A 202 12.99 -6.92 -6.42
C ASP A 202 12.06 -7.37 -5.28
N ASN A 203 11.91 -6.54 -4.24
CA ASN A 203 10.82 -6.54 -3.28
C ASN A 203 9.78 -5.52 -3.74
N TYR A 204 8.56 -5.98 -4.09
CA TYR A 204 7.60 -5.19 -4.88
C TYR A 204 6.43 -4.63 -4.08
N ALA A 205 6.18 -5.11 -2.86
CA ALA A 205 4.99 -4.75 -2.09
C ALA A 205 5.16 -3.45 -1.29
N SER A 206 4.07 -2.72 -1.11
CA SER A 206 3.90 -1.61 -0.16
C SER A 206 5.04 -0.58 -0.11
N GLN A 207 5.65 -0.27 -1.24
CA GLN A 207 6.68 0.75 -1.41
C GLN A 207 6.28 1.76 -2.49
N VAL A 208 6.67 3.02 -2.32
CA VAL A 208 6.42 4.07 -3.31
C VAL A 208 7.09 3.72 -4.65
N GLY A 209 6.35 3.87 -5.74
CA GLY A 209 6.82 3.53 -7.10
C GLY A 209 6.86 2.05 -7.42
N LYS A 210 6.51 1.17 -6.48
CA LYS A 210 6.42 -0.28 -6.68
C LYS A 210 4.96 -0.77 -6.58
N GLY A 211 4.72 -2.05 -6.60
CA GLY A 211 3.39 -2.66 -6.51
C GLY A 211 3.19 -3.80 -7.50
N THR A 212 1.96 -4.24 -7.66
CA THR A 212 1.61 -5.42 -8.51
C THR A 212 2.08 -5.26 -9.95
N HIS A 213 1.92 -4.09 -10.55
CA HIS A 213 2.33 -3.85 -11.95
C HIS A 213 3.86 -3.89 -12.09
N TYR A 214 4.57 -3.23 -11.17
CA TYR A 214 6.03 -3.27 -11.15
C TYR A 214 6.55 -4.71 -11.01
N GLY A 215 5.99 -5.50 -10.08
CA GLY A 215 6.37 -6.90 -9.90
C GLY A 215 6.11 -7.77 -11.14
N LEU A 216 4.98 -7.56 -11.82
CA LEU A 216 4.66 -8.25 -13.09
C LEU A 216 5.63 -7.88 -14.21
N ASP A 217 6.01 -6.62 -14.31
CA ASP A 217 6.95 -6.14 -15.34
C ASP A 217 8.37 -6.66 -15.06
N ARG A 218 8.77 -6.72 -13.78
CA ARG A 218 10.03 -7.36 -13.37
C ARG A 218 10.06 -8.85 -13.67
N LEU A 219 8.98 -9.60 -13.39
CA LEU A 219 8.89 -11.02 -13.75
C LEU A 219 9.03 -11.20 -15.27
N GLN A 220 8.34 -10.38 -16.07
CA GLN A 220 8.45 -10.42 -17.54
C GLN A 220 9.86 -10.11 -18.02
N GLU A 221 10.53 -9.13 -17.41
CA GLU A 221 11.92 -8.81 -17.71
C GLU A 221 12.84 -9.98 -17.38
N PHE A 222 12.67 -10.62 -16.23
CA PHE A 222 13.47 -11.78 -15.83
C PHE A 222 13.28 -12.98 -16.76
N MET A 223 12.06 -13.28 -17.16
CA MET A 223 11.78 -14.34 -18.13
C MET A 223 12.45 -14.06 -19.49
N ARG A 224 12.39 -12.80 -19.99
CA ARG A 224 13.06 -12.41 -21.25
C ARG A 224 14.60 -12.50 -21.13
N ARG A 225 15.17 -12.07 -20.01
CA ARG A 225 16.62 -12.13 -19.77
C ARG A 225 17.09 -13.58 -19.62
N PHE A 226 16.29 -14.41 -18.95
CA PHE A 226 16.56 -15.83 -18.82
C PHE A 226 16.56 -16.51 -20.20
N TYR A 227 15.50 -16.29 -21.00
CA TYR A 227 15.37 -16.86 -22.33
C TYR A 227 16.56 -16.50 -23.24
N ARG A 228 16.99 -15.26 -23.24
CA ARG A 228 18.15 -14.83 -24.08
C ARG A 228 19.44 -15.57 -23.73
N LYS A 229 19.59 -16.05 -22.50
CA LYS A 229 20.81 -16.74 -22.07
C LYS A 229 20.68 -18.27 -22.14
N ASN A 230 19.51 -18.81 -21.84
CA ASN A 230 19.32 -20.23 -21.59
C ASN A 230 18.20 -20.87 -22.45
N GLY A 231 17.60 -20.10 -23.38
CA GLY A 231 16.42 -20.60 -24.09
C GLY A 231 15.20 -20.75 -23.20
N ILE A 232 14.30 -21.67 -23.56
CA ILE A 232 13.07 -21.96 -22.81
C ILE A 232 13.31 -22.96 -21.67
N ASP A 233 14.43 -23.70 -21.73
CA ASP A 233 14.71 -24.79 -20.80
C ASP A 233 15.19 -24.25 -19.46
N GLY A 234 14.30 -24.24 -18.50
CA GLY A 234 14.55 -23.75 -17.16
C GLY A 234 13.45 -24.16 -16.19
N TRP A 235 13.68 -23.81 -14.97
CA TRP A 235 12.80 -24.15 -13.84
C TRP A 235 12.46 -22.90 -13.06
N ILE A 236 11.28 -22.91 -12.47
CA ILE A 236 10.83 -21.89 -11.56
C ILE A 236 10.42 -22.52 -10.23
N LEU A 237 10.99 -22.01 -9.14
CA LEU A 237 10.47 -22.26 -7.80
C LEU A 237 9.50 -21.14 -7.48
N LYS A 238 8.25 -21.48 -7.18
CA LYS A 238 7.21 -20.58 -6.69
C LYS A 238 6.95 -20.91 -5.24
N GLY A 239 7.23 -19.96 -4.36
CA GLY A 239 7.08 -20.11 -2.92
C GLY A 239 6.08 -19.11 -2.33
N ASP A 240 5.52 -19.49 -1.19
CA ASP A 240 4.55 -18.73 -0.41
C ASP A 240 4.73 -19.08 1.08
N ILE A 241 4.63 -18.11 1.97
CA ILE A 241 4.74 -18.35 3.42
C ILE A 241 3.36 -18.64 4.00
N SER A 242 3.26 -19.69 4.78
CA SER A 242 2.00 -20.11 5.41
C SER A 242 1.58 -19.09 6.47
N LYS A 243 0.31 -18.60 6.40
CA LYS A 243 -0.30 -17.71 7.39
C LYS A 243 0.60 -16.53 7.83
N TYR A 244 1.35 -15.94 6.89
CA TYR A 244 2.47 -15.05 7.14
C TYR A 244 2.24 -14.02 8.26
N PHE A 245 1.24 -13.14 8.15
CA PHE A 245 0.94 -12.11 9.15
C PHE A 245 0.60 -12.66 10.54
N TYR A 246 0.02 -13.86 10.59
CA TYR A 246 -0.32 -14.53 11.86
C TYR A 246 0.85 -15.28 12.48
N SER A 247 1.96 -15.45 11.75
CA SER A 247 3.13 -16.24 12.18
C SER A 247 4.34 -15.35 12.52
N ILE A 248 4.25 -14.04 12.38
CA ILE A 248 5.33 -13.11 12.70
C ILE A 248 5.50 -13.07 14.22
N ARG A 249 6.68 -13.44 14.71
CA ARG A 249 7.04 -13.39 16.12
C ARG A 249 7.43 -11.97 16.53
N HIS A 250 6.90 -11.49 17.66
CA HIS A 250 7.16 -10.13 18.16
C HIS A 250 8.62 -9.93 18.57
N ASP A 251 9.23 -10.90 19.25
CA ASP A 251 10.64 -10.85 19.67
C ASP A 251 11.60 -10.68 18.49
N VAL A 252 11.44 -11.51 17.45
CA VAL A 252 12.24 -11.43 16.24
C VAL A 252 12.00 -10.09 15.51
N LEU A 253 10.74 -9.67 15.38
CA LEU A 253 10.40 -8.41 14.71
C LEU A 253 11.02 -7.21 15.46
N LYS A 254 10.89 -7.15 16.77
CA LYS A 254 11.47 -6.09 17.61
C LYS A 254 12.99 -6.04 17.48
N THR A 255 13.67 -7.19 17.44
CA THR A 255 15.11 -7.27 17.21
C THR A 255 15.50 -6.66 15.85
N LEU A 256 14.83 -7.08 14.78
CA LEU A 256 15.09 -6.54 13.42
C LEU A 256 14.84 -5.03 13.31
N ILE A 257 13.86 -4.51 14.04
CA ILE A 257 13.58 -3.06 14.07
C ILE A 257 14.69 -2.32 14.82
N ARG A 258 15.16 -2.84 15.96
CA ARG A 258 16.24 -2.25 16.76
C ARG A 258 17.60 -2.22 16.03
N GLU A 259 17.81 -3.12 15.08
CA GLU A 259 18.98 -3.05 14.19
C GLU A 259 18.95 -1.82 13.25
N LYS A 260 17.78 -1.25 12.99
CA LYS A 260 17.60 -0.14 12.04
C LYS A 260 17.25 1.18 12.71
N ILE A 261 16.62 1.15 13.86
CA ILE A 261 16.09 2.31 14.60
C ILE A 261 16.68 2.29 16.00
N THR A 262 17.37 3.36 16.36
CA THR A 262 18.02 3.53 17.66
C THR A 262 17.34 4.54 18.58
N ASP A 263 16.42 5.38 18.03
CA ASP A 263 15.66 6.36 18.81
C ASP A 263 14.72 5.63 19.79
N PRO A 264 14.94 5.75 21.13
CA PRO A 264 14.17 4.99 22.13
C PRO A 264 12.71 5.39 22.16
N ASP A 265 12.39 6.60 21.77
CA ASP A 265 11.03 7.12 21.77
C ASP A 265 10.23 6.61 20.57
N VAL A 266 10.89 6.44 19.43
CA VAL A 266 10.30 5.75 18.28
C VAL A 266 10.09 4.28 18.63
N LEU A 267 11.05 3.62 19.27
CA LEU A 267 10.95 2.21 19.66
C LEU A 267 9.80 1.99 20.66
N TRP A 268 9.61 2.91 21.63
CA TRP A 268 8.45 2.86 22.53
C TRP A 268 7.12 2.81 21.77
N LEU A 269 6.93 3.69 20.77
CA LEU A 269 5.68 3.71 19.98
C LEU A 269 5.53 2.46 19.10
N VAL A 270 6.61 1.98 18.55
CA VAL A 270 6.65 0.76 17.73
C VAL A 270 6.29 -0.46 18.59
N ASP A 271 6.88 -0.60 19.78
CA ASP A 271 6.59 -1.69 20.69
C ASP A 271 5.11 -1.66 21.14
N LEU A 272 4.59 -0.47 21.48
CA LEU A 272 3.17 -0.29 21.80
C LEU A 272 2.24 -0.80 20.67
N ILE A 273 2.63 -0.59 19.40
CA ILE A 273 1.86 -1.05 18.25
C ILE A 273 2.02 -2.55 18.02
N ILE A 274 3.20 -3.11 18.20
CA ILE A 274 3.44 -4.55 18.03
C ILE A 274 2.69 -5.33 19.13
N ASP A 275 2.79 -4.88 20.38
CA ASP A 275 2.17 -5.52 21.53
C ASP A 275 0.65 -5.27 21.64
N SER A 276 0.06 -4.55 20.71
CA SER A 276 -1.38 -4.27 20.69
C SER A 276 -2.26 -5.48 20.31
N THR A 277 -1.65 -6.60 19.93
CA THR A 277 -2.34 -7.89 19.69
C THR A 277 -2.05 -8.85 20.85
N GLU A 278 -3.02 -9.71 21.15
CA GLU A 278 -2.85 -10.74 22.16
C GLU A 278 -1.73 -11.74 21.80
N GLY A 279 -0.92 -12.09 22.78
CA GLY A 279 0.18 -13.04 22.63
C GLY A 279 1.44 -12.42 22.01
N ASN A 280 2.41 -13.30 21.72
CA ASN A 280 3.75 -12.91 21.23
C ASN A 280 3.95 -13.21 19.73
N VAL A 281 2.88 -13.53 19.02
CA VAL A 281 2.90 -13.95 17.61
C VAL A 281 1.71 -13.37 16.86
N GLY A 282 1.99 -12.85 15.67
CA GLY A 282 0.98 -12.26 14.77
C GLY A 282 0.92 -10.74 14.84
N ILE A 283 0.72 -10.14 13.70
CA ILE A 283 0.51 -8.68 13.57
C ILE A 283 -0.82 -8.41 12.86
N PRO A 284 -1.50 -7.28 13.17
CA PRO A 284 -2.84 -7.01 12.68
C PRO A 284 -2.87 -6.85 11.16
N ILE A 285 -3.77 -7.57 10.49
CA ILE A 285 -4.07 -7.31 9.08
C ILE A 285 -4.96 -6.08 8.99
N GLY A 286 -4.45 -5.00 8.40
CA GLY A 286 -5.20 -3.75 8.22
C GLY A 286 -4.43 -2.50 8.68
N ASN A 287 -3.33 -2.66 9.42
CA ASN A 287 -2.45 -1.58 9.82
C ASN A 287 -1.42 -1.26 8.73
N GLN A 288 -1.08 0.01 8.58
CA GLN A 288 0.00 0.42 7.68
C GLN A 288 1.38 -0.05 8.19
N THR A 289 1.60 0.04 9.50
CA THR A 289 2.82 -0.46 10.15
C THR A 289 3.05 -1.94 9.90
N SER A 290 1.99 -2.75 9.96
CA SER A 290 2.10 -4.20 9.74
C SER A 290 2.64 -4.54 8.34
N GLN A 291 2.36 -3.71 7.33
CA GLN A 291 2.90 -3.94 5.98
C GLN A 291 4.41 -3.72 5.95
N LEU A 292 4.91 -2.64 6.55
CA LEU A 292 6.36 -2.37 6.63
C LEU A 292 7.08 -3.40 7.49
N PHE A 293 6.48 -3.80 8.61
CA PHE A 293 7.00 -4.85 9.48
C PHE A 293 7.11 -6.19 8.76
N ALA A 294 6.10 -6.57 7.99
CA ALA A 294 6.13 -7.77 7.19
C ALA A 294 7.20 -7.71 6.07
N LEU A 295 7.46 -6.54 5.47
CA LEU A 295 8.54 -6.40 4.51
C LEU A 295 9.91 -6.58 5.16
N LEU A 296 10.13 -5.95 6.33
CA LEU A 296 11.37 -6.03 7.10
C LEU A 296 11.65 -7.46 7.60
N TYR A 297 10.63 -8.17 8.07
CA TYR A 297 10.78 -9.52 8.61
C TYR A 297 11.39 -10.51 7.63
N LEU A 298 11.13 -10.34 6.32
CA LEU A 298 11.71 -11.13 5.23
C LEU A 298 12.81 -10.42 4.44
N ASP A 299 13.26 -9.23 4.86
CA ASP A 299 14.35 -8.52 4.18
C ASP A 299 15.64 -9.36 4.16
N GLY A 300 15.97 -9.98 5.28
CA GLY A 300 17.10 -10.88 5.37
C GLY A 300 16.99 -12.12 4.45
N LEU A 301 15.77 -12.60 4.16
CA LEU A 301 15.56 -13.65 3.17
C LEU A 301 15.89 -13.16 1.76
N ASP A 302 15.50 -11.92 1.43
CA ASP A 302 15.78 -11.33 0.12
C ASP A 302 17.27 -11.26 -0.15
N HIS A 303 18.05 -10.79 0.83
CA HIS A 303 19.52 -10.76 0.79
C HIS A 303 20.12 -12.15 0.73
N PHE A 304 19.63 -13.08 1.57
CA PHE A 304 20.09 -14.46 1.55
C PHE A 304 19.93 -15.11 0.17
N VAL A 305 18.77 -14.94 -0.47
CA VAL A 305 18.54 -15.52 -1.81
C VAL A 305 19.38 -14.83 -2.89
N LYS A 306 19.57 -13.53 -2.82
CA LYS A 306 20.33 -12.77 -3.82
C LYS A 306 21.86 -12.94 -3.66
N GLU A 307 22.37 -12.88 -2.44
CA GLU A 307 23.78 -12.76 -2.14
C GLU A 307 24.42 -14.09 -1.77
N LYS A 308 23.76 -14.94 -0.97
CA LYS A 308 24.28 -16.23 -0.56
C LYS A 308 23.92 -17.34 -1.54
N LEU A 309 22.65 -17.42 -1.97
CA LEU A 309 22.24 -18.38 -2.98
C LEU A 309 22.51 -17.90 -4.42
N GLY A 310 23.00 -16.69 -4.65
CA GLY A 310 23.36 -16.17 -5.96
C GLY A 310 22.24 -16.17 -7.01
N ILE A 311 20.96 -16.21 -6.59
CA ILE A 311 19.83 -16.29 -7.52
C ILE A 311 19.59 -14.94 -8.18
N LYS A 312 19.94 -14.83 -9.45
CA LYS A 312 19.82 -13.61 -10.24
C LYS A 312 18.37 -13.21 -10.49
N TYR A 313 17.50 -14.16 -10.79
CA TYR A 313 16.10 -13.95 -11.17
C TYR A 313 15.17 -14.32 -10.00
N TYR A 314 15.19 -13.51 -8.97
CA TYR A 314 14.38 -13.61 -7.76
C TYR A 314 13.52 -12.37 -7.61
N GLY A 315 12.27 -12.54 -7.18
CA GLY A 315 11.39 -11.44 -6.83
C GLY A 315 10.36 -11.86 -5.79
N ARG A 316 9.98 -10.92 -4.92
CA ARG A 316 9.03 -11.13 -3.82
C ARG A 316 7.95 -10.04 -3.78
N TYR A 317 6.75 -10.47 -3.48
CA TYR A 317 5.61 -9.62 -3.13
C TYR A 317 5.00 -10.10 -1.81
N MET A 318 5.33 -9.45 -0.70
CA MET A 318 5.03 -9.91 0.67
C MET A 318 5.56 -11.32 0.92
N ASP A 319 4.65 -12.29 1.15
CA ASP A 319 4.90 -13.72 1.36
C ASP A 319 5.08 -14.52 0.07
N ASP A 320 4.68 -13.97 -1.06
CA ASP A 320 4.66 -14.61 -2.37
C ASP A 320 5.96 -14.30 -3.16
N PHE A 321 6.78 -15.32 -3.47
CA PHE A 321 8.06 -15.14 -4.14
C PHE A 321 8.30 -16.18 -5.24
N PHE A 322 9.25 -15.87 -6.12
CA PHE A 322 9.68 -16.79 -7.18
C PHE A 322 11.20 -16.72 -7.40
N LEU A 323 11.78 -17.85 -7.82
CA LEU A 323 13.16 -17.98 -8.29
C LEU A 323 13.15 -18.64 -9.66
N ILE A 324 13.96 -18.17 -10.62
CA ILE A 324 14.13 -18.80 -11.93
C ILE A 324 15.60 -19.22 -12.09
N HIS A 325 15.83 -20.47 -12.45
CA HIS A 325 17.16 -21.02 -12.69
C HIS A 325 17.11 -22.11 -13.78
N HIS A 326 18.22 -22.38 -14.45
CA HIS A 326 18.33 -23.44 -15.46
C HIS A 326 18.44 -24.83 -14.82
N ASP A 327 19.06 -24.91 -13.66
CA ASP A 327 19.27 -26.15 -12.94
C ASP A 327 18.17 -26.39 -11.89
N LYS A 328 17.49 -27.54 -12.02
CA LYS A 328 16.43 -27.97 -11.09
C LYS A 328 16.99 -28.45 -9.75
N ALA A 329 18.12 -29.15 -9.75
CA ALA A 329 18.71 -29.67 -8.52
C ALA A 329 19.17 -28.52 -7.63
N TYR A 330 19.76 -27.49 -8.25
CA TYR A 330 20.10 -26.27 -7.54
C TYR A 330 18.89 -25.57 -6.91
N LEU A 331 17.77 -25.47 -7.61
CA LEU A 331 16.53 -24.91 -7.03
C LEU A 331 15.96 -25.77 -5.90
N GLN A 332 16.14 -27.11 -5.95
CA GLN A 332 15.75 -28.01 -4.86
C GLN A 332 16.58 -27.71 -3.60
N GLU A 333 17.88 -27.52 -3.78
CA GLU A 333 18.78 -27.14 -2.67
C GLU A 333 18.43 -25.74 -2.13
N CYS A 334 18.22 -24.76 -3.01
CA CYS A 334 17.74 -23.43 -2.61
C CYS A 334 16.45 -23.51 -1.80
N ARG A 335 15.49 -24.38 -2.20
CA ARG A 335 14.25 -24.58 -1.45
C ARG A 335 14.51 -25.05 -0.03
N LYS A 336 15.38 -26.05 0.17
CA LYS A 336 15.73 -26.57 1.50
C LYS A 336 16.36 -25.47 2.36
N GLN A 337 17.30 -24.72 1.80
CA GLN A 337 17.96 -23.64 2.52
C GLN A 337 17.00 -22.48 2.85
N ILE A 338 16.11 -22.11 1.95
CA ILE A 338 15.05 -21.13 2.21
C ILE A 338 14.11 -21.63 3.32
N GLU A 339 13.74 -22.91 3.30
CA GLU A 339 12.88 -23.50 4.32
C GLU A 339 13.54 -23.44 5.70
N ALA A 340 14.81 -23.83 5.81
CA ALA A 340 15.58 -23.71 7.05
C ALA A 340 15.69 -22.25 7.52
N PHE A 341 15.92 -21.31 6.60
CA PHE A 341 16.00 -19.87 6.91
C PHE A 341 14.70 -19.32 7.51
N VAL A 342 13.54 -19.67 6.91
CA VAL A 342 12.25 -19.16 7.40
C VAL A 342 11.83 -19.89 8.69
N GLN A 343 12.16 -21.18 8.85
CA GLN A 343 11.91 -21.93 10.08
C GLN A 343 12.67 -21.36 11.27
N ALA A 344 13.91 -20.94 11.10
CA ALA A 344 14.69 -20.27 12.15
C ALA A 344 14.03 -18.96 12.64
N ARG A 345 13.11 -18.37 11.86
CA ARG A 345 12.31 -17.19 12.21
C ARG A 345 10.88 -17.50 12.63
N GLY A 346 10.56 -18.78 12.88
CA GLY A 346 9.21 -19.21 13.28
C GLY A 346 8.20 -19.22 12.13
N LEU A 347 8.66 -19.17 10.88
CA LEU A 347 7.80 -19.25 9.70
C LEU A 347 7.87 -20.62 9.02
N SER A 348 6.89 -20.93 8.19
CA SER A 348 6.90 -22.16 7.38
C SER A 348 6.50 -21.90 5.94
N LEU A 349 7.10 -22.62 5.01
CA LEU A 349 6.68 -22.59 3.61
C LEU A 349 5.28 -23.20 3.47
N ASN A 350 4.48 -22.64 2.59
CA ASN A 350 3.18 -23.21 2.26
C ASN A 350 3.39 -24.53 1.48
N ALA A 351 2.54 -25.54 1.73
CA ALA A 351 2.57 -26.81 1.01
C ALA A 351 2.45 -26.69 -0.53
N LYS A 352 1.99 -25.54 -1.01
CA LYS A 352 1.92 -25.20 -2.45
C LYS A 352 3.25 -24.75 -3.04
N THR A 353 4.29 -24.55 -2.22
CA THR A 353 5.63 -24.22 -2.69
C THR A 353 6.17 -25.34 -3.55
N ASN A 354 6.42 -25.07 -4.83
CA ASN A 354 6.77 -26.10 -5.80
C ASN A 354 7.76 -25.59 -6.85
N ILE A 355 8.48 -26.56 -7.46
CA ILE A 355 9.40 -26.34 -8.58
C ILE A 355 8.80 -27.01 -9.81
N PHE A 356 8.68 -26.26 -10.89
CA PHE A 356 8.12 -26.75 -12.15
C PHE A 356 8.85 -26.13 -13.36
N PRO A 357 8.74 -26.75 -14.55
CA PRO A 357 9.36 -26.21 -15.75
C PRO A 357 8.87 -24.80 -16.09
N LEU A 358 9.79 -23.91 -16.45
CA LEU A 358 9.50 -22.51 -16.78
C LEU A 358 8.50 -22.39 -17.95
N LYS A 359 8.53 -23.33 -18.90
CA LYS A 359 7.58 -23.41 -20.03
C LYS A 359 6.12 -23.52 -19.62
N HIS A 360 5.83 -24.04 -18.43
CA HIS A 360 4.47 -24.10 -17.91
C HIS A 360 3.94 -22.74 -17.46
N GLY A 361 4.82 -21.74 -17.38
CA GLY A 361 4.45 -20.41 -16.85
C GLY A 361 4.24 -20.40 -15.34
N VAL A 362 3.99 -19.23 -14.79
CA VAL A 362 3.81 -19.01 -13.35
C VAL A 362 2.59 -18.14 -13.06
N ASP A 363 1.85 -18.51 -12.04
CA ASP A 363 0.79 -17.71 -11.46
C ASP A 363 1.39 -16.70 -10.46
N PHE A 364 1.37 -15.41 -10.80
CA PHE A 364 1.88 -14.36 -9.93
C PHE A 364 0.99 -13.10 -10.04
N LEU A 365 0.67 -12.48 -8.91
CA LEU A 365 -0.08 -11.21 -8.81
C LEU A 365 -1.35 -11.15 -9.69
N GLY A 366 -2.11 -12.23 -9.75
CA GLY A 366 -3.39 -12.29 -10.47
C GLY A 366 -3.31 -12.69 -11.93
N PHE A 367 -2.11 -12.92 -12.45
CA PHE A 367 -1.86 -13.34 -13.83
C PHE A 367 -1.15 -14.68 -13.90
N HIS A 368 -1.35 -15.34 -15.04
CA HIS A 368 -0.53 -16.45 -15.49
C HIS A 368 0.42 -15.93 -16.56
N THR A 369 1.72 -15.98 -16.28
CA THR A 369 2.78 -15.45 -17.17
C THR A 369 3.65 -16.61 -17.64
N TYR A 370 3.87 -16.71 -18.95
CA TYR A 370 4.66 -17.79 -19.55
C TYR A 370 5.47 -17.32 -20.77
N LEU A 371 6.51 -18.08 -21.10
CA LEU A 371 7.32 -17.91 -22.31
C LEU A 371 6.73 -18.74 -23.45
N THR A 372 6.74 -18.19 -24.65
CA THR A 372 6.54 -18.92 -25.89
C THR A 372 7.88 -19.49 -26.37
N GLU A 373 7.84 -20.42 -27.31
CA GLU A 373 9.04 -20.97 -27.97
C GLU A 373 9.87 -19.88 -28.67
N SER A 374 9.22 -18.84 -29.18
CA SER A 374 9.89 -17.67 -29.78
C SER A 374 10.48 -16.68 -28.77
N GLY A 375 10.37 -16.95 -27.44
CA GLY A 375 10.84 -16.07 -26.39
C GLY A 375 9.93 -14.89 -26.04
N ALA A 376 8.74 -14.80 -26.65
CA ALA A 376 7.77 -13.80 -26.24
C ALA A 376 7.17 -14.18 -24.88
N VAL A 377 7.04 -13.19 -24.00
CA VAL A 377 6.40 -13.37 -22.68
C VAL A 377 4.95 -12.97 -22.76
N ILE A 378 4.06 -13.91 -22.50
CA ILE A 378 2.61 -13.73 -22.52
C ILE A 378 2.08 -13.70 -21.08
N ARG A 379 1.25 -12.70 -20.80
CA ARG A 379 0.61 -12.48 -19.49
C ARG A 379 -0.90 -12.57 -19.64
N LYS A 380 -1.55 -13.61 -19.11
CA LYS A 380 -3.00 -13.83 -19.19
C LYS A 380 -3.66 -13.70 -17.83
N VAL A 381 -4.83 -13.05 -17.77
CA VAL A 381 -5.66 -13.04 -16.55
C VAL A 381 -6.02 -14.47 -16.15
N ARG A 382 -5.86 -14.81 -14.87
CA ARG A 382 -6.13 -16.16 -14.35
C ARG A 382 -7.59 -16.57 -14.59
N ARG A 383 -7.80 -17.87 -14.90
CA ARG A 383 -9.14 -18.43 -15.16
C ARG A 383 -10.14 -18.14 -14.04
N ARG A 384 -9.69 -18.24 -12.78
CA ARG A 384 -10.54 -17.94 -11.60
C ARG A 384 -11.02 -16.49 -11.60
N SER A 385 -10.16 -15.51 -11.89
CA SER A 385 -10.53 -14.08 -11.96
C SER A 385 -11.58 -13.82 -13.04
N LYS A 386 -11.41 -14.42 -14.23
CA LYS A 386 -12.40 -14.34 -15.33
C LYS A 386 -13.77 -14.88 -14.91
N ASN A 387 -13.79 -16.06 -14.31
CA ASN A 387 -15.04 -16.72 -13.89
C ASN A 387 -15.72 -15.96 -12.73
N ASN A 388 -14.94 -15.46 -11.78
CA ASN A 388 -15.47 -14.65 -10.68
C ASN A 388 -16.08 -13.37 -11.20
N MET A 389 -15.44 -12.68 -12.16
CA MET A 389 -16.00 -11.46 -12.74
C MET A 389 -17.33 -11.73 -13.45
N LYS A 390 -17.44 -12.78 -14.27
CA LYS A 390 -18.70 -13.14 -14.92
C LYS A 390 -19.83 -13.37 -13.93
N ARG A 391 -19.57 -14.16 -12.85
CA ARG A 391 -20.55 -14.41 -11.79
C ARG A 391 -20.95 -13.11 -11.07
N LYS A 392 -19.96 -12.28 -10.77
CA LYS A 392 -20.18 -10.99 -10.10
C LYS A 392 -21.03 -10.05 -10.95
N LEU A 393 -20.74 -9.93 -12.25
CA LEU A 393 -21.55 -9.10 -13.16
C LEU A 393 -22.99 -9.57 -13.21
N LYS A 394 -23.25 -10.89 -13.34
CA LYS A 394 -24.60 -11.45 -13.31
C LYS A 394 -25.34 -11.08 -12.02
N LYS A 395 -24.67 -11.22 -10.85
CA LYS A 395 -25.26 -10.86 -9.54
C LYS A 395 -25.55 -9.36 -9.43
N LEU A 396 -24.60 -8.52 -9.85
CA LEU A 396 -24.76 -7.06 -9.76
C LEU A 396 -25.84 -6.55 -10.73
N ALA A 397 -25.94 -7.11 -11.94
CA ALA A 397 -27.00 -6.79 -12.89
C ALA A 397 -28.40 -7.17 -12.34
N ALA A 398 -28.52 -8.32 -11.69
CA ALA A 398 -29.77 -8.71 -11.03
C ALA A 398 -30.15 -7.76 -9.87
N LEU A 399 -29.18 -7.34 -9.06
CA LEU A 399 -29.42 -6.35 -8.00
C LEU A 399 -29.81 -4.97 -8.56
N HIS A 400 -29.23 -4.59 -9.70
CA HIS A 400 -29.60 -3.36 -10.39
C HIS A 400 -31.00 -3.42 -10.94
N ALA A 401 -31.38 -4.51 -11.63
CA ALA A 401 -32.73 -4.73 -12.14
C ALA A 401 -33.80 -4.75 -11.02
N ALA A 402 -33.40 -5.18 -9.80
CA ALA A 402 -34.25 -5.15 -8.61
C ALA A 402 -34.28 -3.78 -7.90
N GLY A 403 -33.65 -2.73 -8.45
CA GLY A 403 -33.59 -1.38 -7.86
C GLY A 403 -32.68 -1.26 -6.60
N ARG A 404 -31.97 -2.33 -6.20
CA ARG A 404 -31.15 -2.35 -4.97
C ARG A 404 -29.83 -1.62 -5.10
N ILE A 405 -29.28 -1.46 -6.31
CA ILE A 405 -28.06 -0.72 -6.60
C ILE A 405 -28.23 0.07 -7.90
N ASN A 406 -27.48 1.18 -8.03
CA ASN A 406 -27.51 1.98 -9.26
C ASN A 406 -26.57 1.40 -10.35
N ALA A 407 -26.82 1.76 -11.61
CA ALA A 407 -26.01 1.34 -12.76
C ALA A 407 -24.52 1.70 -12.59
N LYS A 408 -24.23 2.86 -12.01
CA LYS A 408 -22.85 3.32 -11.74
C LYS A 408 -22.09 2.35 -10.85
N THR A 409 -22.75 1.68 -9.91
CA THR A 409 -22.14 0.65 -9.04
C THR A 409 -21.70 -0.55 -9.86
N VAL A 410 -22.51 -1.02 -10.80
CA VAL A 410 -22.15 -2.14 -11.69
C VAL A 410 -20.99 -1.75 -12.59
N GLU A 411 -21.07 -0.57 -13.22
CA GLU A 411 -20.03 -0.04 -14.09
C GLU A 411 -18.69 0.08 -13.37
N GLN A 412 -18.65 0.74 -12.21
CA GLN A 412 -17.40 0.88 -11.44
C GLN A 412 -16.80 -0.48 -11.09
N SER A 413 -17.63 -1.49 -10.78
CA SER A 413 -17.19 -2.85 -10.56
C SER A 413 -16.50 -3.44 -11.78
N TYR A 414 -17.09 -3.23 -12.93
CA TYR A 414 -16.57 -3.73 -14.17
C TYR A 414 -15.29 -2.99 -14.59
N GLN A 415 -15.28 -1.67 -14.55
CA GLN A 415 -14.13 -0.85 -14.92
C GLN A 415 -12.90 -1.14 -14.06
N SER A 416 -13.08 -1.39 -12.77
CA SER A 416 -11.99 -1.81 -11.88
C SER A 416 -11.33 -3.11 -12.32
N TRP A 417 -12.13 -4.12 -12.70
CA TRP A 417 -11.60 -5.40 -13.21
C TRP A 417 -10.99 -5.23 -14.61
N ARG A 418 -11.63 -4.45 -15.48
CA ARG A 418 -11.17 -4.16 -16.83
C ARG A 418 -9.79 -3.52 -16.81
N GLY A 419 -9.58 -2.49 -15.97
CA GLY A 419 -8.28 -1.84 -15.79
C GLY A 419 -7.20 -2.79 -15.28
N HIS A 420 -7.55 -3.78 -14.42
CA HIS A 420 -6.62 -4.85 -14.07
C HIS A 420 -6.33 -5.77 -15.27
N ALA A 421 -7.35 -6.18 -16.04
CA ALA A 421 -7.18 -7.08 -17.18
C ALA A 421 -6.35 -6.45 -18.32
N GLU A 422 -6.40 -5.14 -18.52
CA GLU A 422 -5.63 -4.38 -19.50
C GLU A 422 -4.10 -4.48 -19.30
N LYS A 423 -3.66 -4.85 -18.09
CA LYS A 423 -2.23 -5.06 -17.79
C LYS A 423 -1.67 -6.37 -18.33
N GLY A 424 -2.51 -7.20 -18.96
CA GLY A 424 -2.12 -8.45 -19.61
C GLY A 424 -2.44 -8.46 -21.11
N ASN A 425 -2.07 -9.57 -21.78
CA ASN A 425 -2.45 -9.85 -23.16
C ASN A 425 -3.93 -10.27 -23.21
N SER A 426 -4.84 -9.36 -22.94
CA SER A 426 -6.25 -9.64 -22.65
C SER A 426 -7.24 -8.97 -23.60
N TYR A 427 -6.81 -8.46 -24.74
CA TYR A 427 -7.65 -7.74 -25.71
C TYR A 427 -8.95 -8.48 -26.06
N HIS A 428 -8.84 -9.72 -26.54
CA HIS A 428 -10.03 -10.53 -26.91
C HIS A 428 -10.89 -10.91 -25.69
N LEU A 429 -10.27 -11.07 -24.50
CA LEU A 429 -11.01 -11.31 -23.27
C LEU A 429 -11.84 -10.08 -22.89
N ILE A 430 -11.24 -8.90 -22.94
CA ILE A 430 -11.90 -7.64 -22.63
C ILE A 430 -13.07 -7.41 -23.59
N ARG A 431 -12.88 -7.50 -24.89
CA ARG A 431 -13.96 -7.36 -25.87
C ARG A 431 -15.15 -8.31 -25.62
N ARG A 432 -14.87 -9.59 -25.32
CA ARG A 432 -15.94 -10.55 -24.98
C ARG A 432 -16.65 -10.20 -23.68
N THR A 433 -15.92 -9.65 -22.71
CA THR A 433 -16.50 -9.30 -21.42
C THR A 433 -17.24 -7.96 -21.50
N ASP A 434 -16.78 -7.00 -22.35
CA ASP A 434 -17.52 -5.78 -22.70
C ASP A 434 -18.90 -6.13 -23.31
N HIS A 435 -18.90 -7.04 -24.29
CA HIS A 435 -20.15 -7.50 -24.90
C HIS A 435 -21.09 -8.15 -23.87
N TYR A 436 -20.57 -9.02 -23.01
CA TYR A 436 -21.32 -9.66 -21.93
C TYR A 436 -21.86 -8.64 -20.91
N TYR A 437 -21.07 -7.64 -20.52
CA TYR A 437 -21.49 -6.56 -19.65
C TYR A 437 -22.66 -5.77 -20.28
N ASN A 438 -22.52 -5.36 -21.55
CA ASN A 438 -23.54 -4.63 -22.26
C ASN A 438 -24.84 -5.44 -22.41
N SER A 439 -24.76 -6.75 -22.68
CA SER A 439 -25.95 -7.61 -22.75
C SER A 439 -26.71 -7.72 -21.41
N LEU A 440 -26.02 -7.65 -20.29
CA LEU A 440 -26.62 -7.67 -18.96
C LEU A 440 -27.26 -6.33 -18.55
N MET A 441 -26.74 -5.22 -19.09
CA MET A 441 -27.17 -3.87 -18.73
C MET A 441 -28.20 -3.28 -19.69
N LYS A 442 -28.44 -3.89 -20.84
CA LYS A 442 -29.55 -3.50 -21.71
C LYS A 442 -30.88 -3.72 -20.95
N PRO A 443 -31.81 -2.76 -21.01
CA PRO A 443 -33.17 -3.01 -20.54
C PRO A 443 -33.67 -4.29 -21.24
N LYS A 444 -34.28 -5.19 -20.49
CA LYS A 444 -35.09 -6.24 -21.10
C LYS A 444 -36.28 -5.51 -21.73
N GLU A 445 -36.13 -5.13 -22.99
CA GLU A 445 -37.29 -4.76 -23.79
C GLU A 445 -38.29 -5.89 -23.66
N ALA A 446 -39.51 -5.52 -23.27
CA ALA A 446 -40.60 -6.42 -23.01
C ALA A 446 -40.71 -7.44 -24.15
N ALA A 447 -40.36 -8.69 -23.90
CA ALA A 447 -40.80 -9.83 -24.69
C ALA A 447 -42.28 -10.08 -24.41
N GLN A 448 -43.12 -9.03 -24.64
CA GLN A 448 -44.57 -9.05 -24.44
C GLN A 448 -45.30 -8.45 -25.63
N CYS A 449 -44.87 -8.75 -26.84
CA CYS A 449 -45.70 -8.48 -28.02
C CYS A 449 -45.37 -9.51 -29.14
N GLN A 450 -45.62 -10.79 -28.89
CA GLN A 450 -45.83 -11.80 -29.94
C GLN A 450 -46.52 -12.99 -29.33
N LYS A 451 -47.75 -12.79 -28.84
CA LYS A 451 -48.80 -13.80 -28.70
C LYS A 451 -50.09 -13.07 -28.93
N HIS A 452 -50.40 -12.81 -30.15
CA HIS A 452 -51.75 -12.72 -30.69
C HIS A 452 -51.72 -13.21 -32.13
#